data_71a90b74351408cd01f7f1774e6e1d64
#
_entry.id   71a90b74351408cd01f7f1774e6e1d64
#
_cell.length_a   1.000
_cell.length_b   1.000
_cell.length_c   1.000
_cell.angle_alpha   90.00
_cell.angle_beta   90.00
_cell.angle_gamma   90.00
#
_symmetry.space_group_name_H-M   'P 1'
#
loop_
_entity.id
_entity.type
_entity.pdbx_description
1 polymer ?
#
loop_
_entity_poly.entity_id
_entity_poly.type
_entity_poly.pdbx_seq_one_letter_code
_entity_poly.pdbx_strand_id
1 'polypeptide(L)'
;LAGSYVLLEGDQKMKGCVLANIGAETISIVVYDEGIPISVKVFPMGSSHITDDIALGLRVSLEEAERVKVGRLSGAMYPRKKVDSLIANRLEAMFALIDKHLKSLGRRGPLPAGIIISGGGAGAGSISDIARGSLKLPSRLAEFRLSADTKIRDATWSVAYGLALWGLTGDTNVPKRGLGTAVSKFFEQFLP
;
A
#
# COMPACT_ATOMS: atom_id res chain seq x y z
N LEU A 1 2.36 -10.11 -2.43
CA LEU A 1 3.48 -10.93 -1.90
C LEU A 1 4.83 -10.21 -2.02
N ALA A 2 5.26 -9.73 -3.20
CA ALA A 2 6.58 -9.15 -3.38
C ALA A 2 6.91 -8.05 -2.35
N GLY A 3 6.01 -7.07 -2.15
CA GLY A 3 6.20 -6.02 -1.16
C GLY A 3 6.35 -6.53 0.28
N SER A 4 5.78 -7.70 0.61
CA SER A 4 5.87 -8.26 1.96
C SER A 4 7.27 -8.79 2.33
N TYR A 5 8.10 -9.07 1.34
CA TYR A 5 9.51 -9.43 1.59
C TYR A 5 10.33 -8.27 2.12
N VAL A 6 9.91 -7.05 1.82
CA VAL A 6 10.63 -5.82 2.11
C VAL A 6 10.04 -5.05 3.27
N LEU A 7 8.69 -5.11 3.41
CA LEU A 7 7.94 -4.28 4.35
C LEU A 7 7.58 -4.99 5.66
N LEU A 8 7.65 -6.33 5.69
CA LEU A 8 7.26 -7.11 6.86
C LEU A 8 8.43 -7.86 7.45
N GLU A 9 8.62 -7.69 8.74
CA GLU A 9 9.56 -8.48 9.53
C GLU A 9 9.03 -9.89 9.81
N GLY A 10 9.94 -10.84 10.06
CA GLY A 10 9.59 -12.23 10.38
C GLY A 10 8.64 -12.34 11.58
N ASP A 11 8.91 -11.58 12.63
CA ASP A 11 8.09 -11.53 13.85
C ASP A 11 6.65 -11.06 13.57
N GLN A 12 6.47 -10.10 12.68
CA GLN A 12 5.13 -9.63 12.30
C GLN A 12 4.35 -10.70 11.52
N LYS A 13 5.02 -11.42 10.61
CA LYS A 13 4.43 -12.53 9.86
C LYS A 13 4.04 -13.67 10.79
N MET A 14 4.89 -13.97 11.79
CA MET A 14 4.62 -15.01 12.79
C MET A 14 3.44 -14.66 13.69
N LYS A 15 3.35 -13.41 14.15
CA LYS A 15 2.24 -12.94 15.00
C LYS A 15 0.90 -12.78 14.26
N GLY A 16 0.92 -12.84 12.95
CA GLY A 16 -0.23 -12.56 12.11
C GLY A 16 -0.42 -11.07 11.81
N CYS A 17 -0.47 -10.74 10.52
CA CYS A 17 -0.64 -9.37 10.04
C CYS A 17 -1.30 -9.32 8.66
N VAL A 18 -1.74 -8.12 8.31
CA VAL A 18 -2.19 -7.77 6.94
C VAL A 18 -1.24 -6.73 6.37
N LEU A 19 -0.67 -6.99 5.20
CA LEU A 19 -0.08 -5.93 4.40
C LEU A 19 -1.11 -5.50 3.36
N ALA A 20 -1.45 -4.21 3.35
CA ALA A 20 -2.33 -3.60 2.36
C ALA A 20 -1.54 -2.61 1.51
N ASN A 21 -1.45 -2.88 0.21
CA ASN A 21 -0.88 -1.95 -0.76
C ASN A 21 -2.03 -1.23 -1.48
N ILE A 22 -2.18 0.06 -1.19
CA ILE A 22 -3.22 0.92 -1.77
C ILE A 22 -2.63 1.66 -2.96
N GLY A 23 -2.97 1.19 -4.15
CA GLY A 23 -2.60 1.80 -5.42
C GLY A 23 -3.61 2.87 -5.86
N ALA A 24 -3.48 3.29 -7.13
CA ALA A 24 -4.43 4.21 -7.75
C ALA A 24 -5.80 3.54 -7.94
N GLU A 25 -5.85 2.38 -8.59
CA GLU A 25 -7.08 1.69 -8.99
C GLU A 25 -7.41 0.47 -8.12
N THR A 26 -6.43 -0.06 -7.38
CA THR A 26 -6.59 -1.31 -6.65
C THR A 26 -6.03 -1.26 -5.25
N ILE A 27 -6.60 -2.08 -4.37
CA ILE A 27 -6.02 -2.45 -3.07
C ILE A 27 -5.61 -3.91 -3.17
N SER A 28 -4.33 -4.19 -3.00
CA SER A 28 -3.82 -5.55 -2.92
C SER A 28 -3.47 -5.87 -1.47
N ILE A 29 -4.02 -6.95 -0.93
CA ILE A 29 -3.69 -7.39 0.42
C ILE A 29 -3.02 -8.76 0.41
N VAL A 30 -2.17 -8.99 1.40
CA VAL A 30 -1.70 -10.31 1.80
C VAL A 30 -1.89 -10.45 3.30
N VAL A 31 -2.46 -11.57 3.72
CA VAL A 31 -2.69 -11.91 5.12
C VAL A 31 -1.69 -13.00 5.52
N TYR A 32 -0.93 -12.74 6.55
CA TYR A 32 0.00 -13.69 7.15
C TYR A 32 -0.53 -14.19 8.48
N ASP A 33 -0.30 -15.47 8.74
CA ASP A 33 -0.53 -16.12 10.02
C ASP A 33 0.54 -17.21 10.22
N GLU A 34 1.14 -17.27 11.38
CA GLU A 34 2.23 -18.23 11.70
C GLU A 34 3.37 -18.24 10.67
N GLY A 35 3.69 -17.07 10.11
CA GLY A 35 4.74 -16.91 9.08
C GLY A 35 4.32 -17.28 7.65
N ILE A 36 3.11 -17.82 7.45
CA ILE A 36 2.62 -18.31 6.17
C ILE A 36 1.61 -17.31 5.58
N PRO A 37 1.70 -16.98 4.27
CA PRO A 37 0.66 -16.19 3.60
C PRO A 37 -0.58 -17.06 3.38
N ILE A 38 -1.62 -16.82 4.19
CA ILE A 38 -2.88 -17.59 4.14
C ILE A 38 -3.89 -17.04 3.14
N SER A 39 -3.74 -15.80 2.71
CA SER A 39 -4.60 -15.19 1.69
C SER A 39 -3.90 -14.08 0.94
N VAL A 40 -4.20 -14.00 -0.37
CA VAL A 40 -3.87 -12.87 -1.24
C VAL A 40 -5.14 -12.44 -1.95
N LYS A 41 -5.49 -11.15 -1.87
CA LYS A 41 -6.71 -10.62 -2.48
C LYS A 41 -6.44 -9.25 -3.10
N VAL A 42 -7.08 -9.00 -4.25
CA VAL A 42 -7.08 -7.70 -4.91
C VAL A 42 -8.52 -7.20 -4.98
N PHE A 43 -8.73 -5.95 -4.60
CA PHE A 43 -10.00 -5.27 -4.70
C PHE A 43 -9.90 -4.19 -5.78
N PRO A 44 -10.91 -4.03 -6.67
CA PRO A 44 -10.93 -3.01 -7.70
C PRO A 44 -11.37 -1.65 -7.10
N MET A 45 -10.60 -1.15 -6.16
CA MET A 45 -10.80 0.13 -5.50
C MET A 45 -9.45 0.67 -5.05
N GLY A 46 -9.15 1.93 -5.33
CA GLY A 46 -7.89 2.55 -4.98
C GLY A 46 -8.04 4.06 -4.76
N SER A 47 -6.92 4.76 -4.69
CA SER A 47 -6.89 6.19 -4.34
C SER A 47 -7.51 7.10 -5.40
N SER A 48 -7.66 6.66 -6.66
CA SER A 48 -8.39 7.41 -7.69
C SER A 48 -9.85 7.62 -7.31
N HIS A 49 -10.48 6.63 -6.68
CA HIS A 49 -11.85 6.76 -6.21
C HIS A 49 -12.03 7.84 -5.13
N ILE A 50 -10.96 8.17 -4.37
CA ILE A 50 -10.96 9.34 -3.48
C ILE A 50 -11.00 10.63 -4.31
N THR A 51 -10.24 10.68 -5.40
CA THR A 51 -10.23 11.81 -6.33
C THR A 51 -11.60 12.02 -6.96
N ASP A 52 -12.25 10.92 -7.39
CA ASP A 52 -13.60 10.94 -7.95
C ASP A 52 -14.62 11.51 -6.95
N ASP A 53 -14.58 11.06 -5.69
CA ASP A 53 -15.48 11.57 -4.65
C ASP A 53 -15.26 13.05 -4.36
N ILE A 54 -14.00 13.50 -4.35
CA ILE A 54 -13.67 14.93 -4.19
C ILE A 54 -14.19 15.72 -5.38
N ALA A 55 -13.96 15.24 -6.62
CA ALA A 55 -14.41 15.89 -7.84
C ALA A 55 -15.93 16.08 -7.85
N LEU A 56 -16.67 15.01 -7.54
CA LEU A 56 -18.13 15.04 -7.45
C LEU A 56 -18.62 15.92 -6.28
N GLY A 57 -18.01 15.75 -5.11
CA GLY A 57 -18.44 16.46 -3.89
C GLY A 57 -18.17 17.96 -3.94
N LEU A 58 -17.11 18.41 -4.61
CA LEU A 58 -16.76 19.81 -4.76
C LEU A 58 -17.20 20.40 -6.11
N ARG A 59 -17.63 19.56 -7.07
CA ARG A 59 -17.98 19.94 -8.44
C ARG A 59 -16.80 20.59 -9.20
N VAL A 60 -15.65 19.96 -9.13
CA VAL A 60 -14.40 20.39 -9.77
C VAL A 60 -13.90 19.33 -10.75
N SER A 61 -12.93 19.66 -11.57
CA SER A 61 -12.27 18.70 -12.45
C SER A 61 -11.48 17.64 -11.67
N LEU A 62 -11.24 16.47 -12.27
CA LEU A 62 -10.42 15.41 -11.65
C LEU A 62 -9.01 15.90 -11.33
N GLU A 63 -8.42 16.72 -12.21
CA GLU A 63 -7.09 17.28 -12.00
C GLU A 63 -7.06 18.20 -10.76
N GLU A 64 -8.08 19.03 -10.59
CA GLU A 64 -8.20 19.90 -9.44
C GLU A 64 -8.47 19.12 -8.16
N ALA A 65 -9.35 18.10 -8.23
CA ALA A 65 -9.62 17.20 -7.12
C ALA A 65 -8.35 16.45 -6.66
N GLU A 66 -7.50 16.02 -7.59
CA GLU A 66 -6.22 15.39 -7.26
C GLU A 66 -5.28 16.36 -6.54
N ARG A 67 -5.20 17.62 -6.99
CA ARG A 67 -4.42 18.67 -6.32
C ARG A 67 -4.94 18.96 -4.91
N VAL A 68 -6.25 18.93 -4.72
CA VAL A 68 -6.90 19.08 -3.39
C VAL A 68 -6.55 17.89 -2.51
N LYS A 69 -6.67 16.66 -3.03
CA LYS A 69 -6.37 15.41 -2.30
C LYS A 69 -4.94 15.40 -1.77
N VAL A 70 -3.96 15.78 -2.60
CA VAL A 70 -2.54 15.79 -2.22
C VAL A 70 -2.11 17.06 -1.47
N GLY A 71 -3.05 17.95 -1.14
CA GLY A 71 -2.77 19.16 -0.38
C GLY A 71 -2.00 20.26 -1.14
N ARG A 72 -1.92 20.17 -2.47
CA ARG A 72 -1.25 21.20 -3.30
C ARG A 72 -2.10 22.45 -3.53
N LEU A 73 -3.40 22.37 -3.29
CA LEU A 73 -4.29 23.53 -3.24
C LEU A 73 -4.65 23.77 -1.79
N SER A 74 -4.18 24.89 -1.23
CA SER A 74 -4.40 25.24 0.18
C SER A 74 -5.86 25.61 0.44
N GLY A 75 -6.33 25.27 1.64
CA GLY A 75 -7.71 25.29 2.11
C GLY A 75 -8.47 26.62 2.15
N ALA A 76 -7.96 27.72 1.56
CA ALA A 76 -8.74 28.94 1.38
C ALA A 76 -9.86 28.81 0.34
N MET A 77 -9.73 27.85 -0.60
CA MET A 77 -10.64 27.69 -1.72
C MET A 77 -11.72 26.63 -1.48
N TYR A 78 -11.44 25.63 -0.63
CA TYR A 78 -12.38 24.52 -0.33
C TYR A 78 -12.51 24.29 1.17
N PRO A 79 -13.74 24.02 1.68
CA PRO A 79 -13.96 23.71 3.08
C PRO A 79 -13.22 22.43 3.49
N ARG A 80 -12.15 22.56 4.27
CA ARG A 80 -11.28 21.44 4.66
C ARG A 80 -12.07 20.28 5.29
N LYS A 81 -13.04 20.60 6.17
CA LYS A 81 -13.91 19.58 6.78
C LYS A 81 -14.67 18.74 5.74
N LYS A 82 -15.08 19.34 4.62
CA LYS A 82 -15.79 18.63 3.55
C LYS A 82 -14.84 17.69 2.80
N VAL A 83 -13.64 18.16 2.49
CA VAL A 83 -12.60 17.33 1.85
C VAL A 83 -12.22 16.15 2.73
N ASP A 84 -11.92 16.41 4.00
CA ASP A 84 -11.56 15.38 4.98
C ASP A 84 -12.68 14.32 5.13
N SER A 85 -13.94 14.76 5.13
CA SER A 85 -15.09 13.84 5.19
C SER A 85 -15.20 12.97 3.93
N LEU A 86 -14.99 13.53 2.74
CA LEU A 86 -15.02 12.76 1.48
C LEU A 86 -13.91 11.70 1.47
N ILE A 87 -12.70 12.10 1.88
CA ILE A 87 -11.56 11.16 2.01
C ILE A 87 -11.89 10.06 3.02
N ALA A 88 -12.37 10.43 4.20
CA ALA A 88 -12.67 9.48 5.26
C ALA A 88 -13.73 8.46 4.84
N ASN A 89 -14.83 8.90 4.23
CA ASN A 89 -15.91 8.02 3.76
C ASN A 89 -15.38 6.98 2.75
N ARG A 90 -14.52 7.39 1.82
CA ARG A 90 -13.94 6.46 0.84
C ARG A 90 -12.98 5.48 1.49
N LEU A 91 -12.13 5.94 2.40
CA LEU A 91 -11.22 5.08 3.16
C LEU A 91 -11.97 4.06 4.02
N GLU A 92 -13.06 4.47 4.67
CA GLU A 92 -13.94 3.55 5.42
C GLU A 92 -14.52 2.46 4.51
N ALA A 93 -14.99 2.82 3.30
CA ALA A 93 -15.47 1.86 2.32
C ALA A 93 -14.37 0.87 1.89
N MET A 94 -13.13 1.34 1.69
CA MET A 94 -11.97 0.51 1.37
C MET A 94 -11.68 -0.49 2.50
N PHE A 95 -11.63 -0.02 3.74
CA PHE A 95 -11.38 -0.90 4.89
C PHE A 95 -12.54 -1.85 5.18
N ALA A 96 -13.77 -1.48 4.86
CA ALA A 96 -14.92 -2.38 4.95
C ALA A 96 -14.78 -3.59 4.01
N LEU A 97 -14.21 -3.43 2.81
CA LEU A 97 -13.89 -4.55 1.90
C LEU A 97 -12.86 -5.49 2.52
N ILE A 98 -11.81 -4.92 3.13
CA ILE A 98 -10.77 -5.70 3.82
C ILE A 98 -11.38 -6.44 5.01
N ASP A 99 -12.15 -5.77 5.86
CA ASP A 99 -12.84 -6.37 7.01
C ASP A 99 -13.75 -7.54 6.60
N LYS A 100 -14.56 -7.34 5.55
CA LYS A 100 -15.41 -8.40 5.00
C LYS A 100 -14.59 -9.62 4.57
N HIS A 101 -13.43 -9.40 3.94
CA HIS A 101 -12.56 -10.48 3.53
C HIS A 101 -11.91 -11.19 4.73
N LEU A 102 -11.40 -10.46 5.71
CA LEU A 102 -10.83 -11.05 6.93
C LEU A 102 -11.88 -11.89 7.69
N LYS A 103 -13.12 -11.42 7.76
CA LYS A 103 -14.23 -12.17 8.34
C LYS A 103 -14.50 -13.47 7.58
N SER A 104 -14.41 -13.46 6.25
CA SER A 104 -14.63 -14.67 5.44
C SER A 104 -13.54 -15.72 5.61
N LEU A 105 -12.36 -15.34 6.07
CA LEU A 105 -11.27 -16.25 6.42
C LEU A 105 -11.41 -16.85 7.82
N GLY A 106 -12.47 -16.52 8.55
CA GLY A 106 -12.64 -16.90 9.95
C GLY A 106 -11.69 -16.14 10.90
N ARG A 107 -11.00 -15.14 10.41
CA ARG A 107 -9.97 -14.39 11.14
C ARG A 107 -10.51 -13.05 11.68
N ARG A 108 -11.63 -13.09 12.42
CA ARG A 108 -12.03 -11.99 13.32
C ARG A 108 -11.14 -11.93 14.58
N GLY A 109 -10.31 -12.94 14.78
CA GLY A 109 -9.39 -13.09 15.90
C GLY A 109 -8.02 -12.50 15.58
N PRO A 110 -7.07 -12.70 16.51
CA PRO A 110 -5.97 -11.79 16.63
C PRO A 110 -5.05 -11.85 15.42
N LEU A 111 -4.92 -10.72 14.77
CA LEU A 111 -3.76 -10.38 13.97
C LEU A 111 -2.97 -9.36 14.80
N PRO A 112 -2.18 -9.79 15.79
CA PRO A 112 -1.56 -8.89 16.77
C PRO A 112 -0.63 -7.87 16.16
N ALA A 113 0.01 -8.19 15.04
CA ALA A 113 0.85 -7.24 14.31
C ALA A 113 0.03 -6.26 13.44
N GLY A 114 -1.31 -6.46 13.35
CA GLY A 114 -2.25 -5.53 12.77
C GLY A 114 -2.19 -5.40 11.26
N ILE A 115 -2.56 -4.21 10.77
CA ILE A 115 -2.48 -3.86 9.36
C ILE A 115 -1.32 -2.88 9.11
N ILE A 116 -0.52 -3.20 8.11
CA ILE A 116 0.57 -2.38 7.61
C ILE A 116 0.13 -1.84 6.24
N ILE A 117 0.11 -0.53 6.08
CA ILE A 117 -0.43 0.15 4.90
C ILE A 117 0.72 0.72 4.07
N SER A 118 0.74 0.40 2.78
CA SER A 118 1.73 0.86 1.81
C SER A 118 1.09 1.32 0.50
N GLY A 119 1.91 1.76 -0.45
CA GLY A 119 1.47 2.23 -1.76
C GLY A 119 1.21 3.73 -1.81
N GLY A 120 1.03 4.26 -3.01
CA GLY A 120 0.85 5.71 -3.23
C GLY A 120 -0.39 6.30 -2.56
N GLY A 121 -1.45 5.48 -2.36
CA GLY A 121 -2.65 5.88 -1.63
C GLY A 121 -2.49 5.96 -0.11
N ALA A 122 -1.38 5.45 0.44
CA ALA A 122 -1.12 5.46 1.88
C ALA A 122 -0.93 6.86 2.48
N GLY A 123 -0.65 7.87 1.64
CA GLY A 123 -0.55 9.28 2.06
C GLY A 123 -1.88 10.00 2.27
N ALA A 124 -3.02 9.35 2.05
CA ALA A 124 -4.32 9.99 2.14
C ALA A 124 -4.74 10.21 3.61
N GLY A 125 -4.69 11.47 4.07
CA GLY A 125 -5.23 11.91 5.35
C GLY A 125 -4.79 11.06 6.57
N SER A 126 -5.74 10.81 7.47
CA SER A 126 -5.55 10.00 8.68
C SER A 126 -5.82 8.50 8.43
N ILE A 127 -5.32 7.95 7.33
CA ILE A 127 -5.61 6.59 6.88
C ILE A 127 -5.37 5.52 7.97
N SER A 128 -4.31 5.67 8.77
CA SER A 128 -4.01 4.71 9.85
C SER A 128 -5.05 4.73 10.96
N ASP A 129 -5.58 5.91 11.29
CA ASP A 129 -6.61 6.04 12.33
C ASP A 129 -7.94 5.47 11.84
N ILE A 130 -8.30 5.76 10.57
CA ILE A 130 -9.50 5.22 9.93
C ILE A 130 -9.40 3.70 9.84
N ALA A 131 -8.25 3.16 9.43
CA ALA A 131 -8.02 1.72 9.40
C ALA A 131 -8.18 1.08 10.78
N ARG A 132 -7.60 1.69 11.82
CA ARG A 132 -7.71 1.23 13.20
C ARG A 132 -9.18 1.23 13.66
N GLY A 133 -9.91 2.28 13.36
CA GLY A 133 -11.34 2.42 13.68
C GLY A 133 -12.19 1.37 12.99
N SER A 134 -11.98 1.15 11.67
CA SER A 134 -12.78 0.26 10.84
C SER A 134 -12.50 -1.22 11.11
N LEU A 135 -11.22 -1.60 11.23
CA LEU A 135 -10.79 -2.99 11.35
C LEU A 135 -10.69 -3.47 12.80
N LYS A 136 -10.61 -2.55 13.76
CA LYS A 136 -10.29 -2.84 15.18
C LYS A 136 -8.97 -3.58 15.35
N LEU A 137 -8.02 -3.30 14.47
CA LEU A 137 -6.66 -3.84 14.48
C LEU A 137 -5.66 -2.69 14.68
N PRO A 138 -4.48 -2.96 15.30
CA PRO A 138 -3.36 -2.04 15.23
C PRO A 138 -3.07 -1.66 13.78
N SER A 139 -2.85 -0.38 13.50
CA SER A 139 -2.62 0.12 12.15
C SER A 139 -1.43 1.05 12.09
N ARG A 140 -0.58 0.88 11.10
CA ARG A 140 0.57 1.75 10.84
C ARG A 140 0.89 1.83 9.36
N LEU A 141 1.57 2.89 8.98
CA LEU A 141 2.18 3.00 7.65
C LEU A 141 3.41 2.10 7.57
N ALA A 142 3.64 1.55 6.38
CA ALA A 142 4.86 0.80 6.10
C ALA A 142 6.05 1.77 6.05
N GLU A 143 7.13 1.37 6.71
CA GLU A 143 8.43 2.02 6.58
C GLU A 143 9.29 1.20 5.61
N PHE A 144 9.81 1.85 4.59
CA PHE A 144 10.73 1.25 3.65
C PHE A 144 12.06 1.99 3.70
N ARG A 145 13.13 1.25 4.01
CA ARG A 145 14.51 1.76 4.05
C ARG A 145 15.38 0.86 3.18
N LEU A 146 15.87 1.37 2.07
CA LEU A 146 16.79 0.65 1.19
C LEU A 146 18.18 0.48 1.81
N SER A 147 18.70 1.53 2.45
CA SER A 147 19.91 1.56 3.26
C SER A 147 19.90 2.82 4.13
N ALA A 148 20.86 2.93 5.08
CA ALA A 148 20.97 4.10 5.95
C ALA A 148 21.15 5.42 5.17
N ASP A 149 21.73 5.37 3.99
CA ASP A 149 22.10 6.55 3.17
C ASP A 149 21.12 6.83 2.01
N THR A 150 20.15 5.95 1.72
CA THR A 150 19.24 6.17 0.60
C THR A 150 18.08 7.09 0.96
N LYS A 151 17.89 8.11 0.11
CA LYS A 151 16.76 9.06 0.20
C LYS A 151 15.41 8.45 -0.15
N ILE A 152 15.37 7.21 -0.65
CA ILE A 152 14.13 6.52 -1.03
C ILE A 152 13.51 5.92 0.25
N ARG A 153 12.69 6.72 0.93
CA ARG A 153 11.90 6.31 2.10
C ARG A 153 10.45 5.95 1.74
N ASP A 154 10.15 5.94 0.46
CA ASP A 154 8.78 5.80 -0.02
C ASP A 154 8.42 4.32 -0.22
N ALA A 155 7.49 3.83 0.59
CA ALA A 155 6.94 2.48 0.50
C ALA A 155 6.24 2.20 -0.85
N THR A 156 6.05 3.20 -1.70
CA THR A 156 5.52 3.07 -3.07
C THR A 156 6.40 2.16 -3.92
N TRP A 157 7.72 2.19 -3.72
CA TRP A 157 8.69 1.37 -4.45
C TRP A 157 8.86 -0.05 -3.93
N SER A 158 8.24 -0.38 -2.81
CA SER A 158 8.42 -1.66 -2.12
C SER A 158 8.06 -2.88 -2.97
N VAL A 159 7.05 -2.77 -3.83
CA VAL A 159 6.65 -3.88 -4.72
C VAL A 159 7.71 -4.12 -5.79
N ALA A 160 8.17 -3.06 -6.45
CA ALA A 160 9.21 -3.15 -7.48
C ALA A 160 10.52 -3.72 -6.91
N TYR A 161 10.93 -3.23 -5.74
CA TYR A 161 12.11 -3.72 -5.05
C TYR A 161 11.96 -5.17 -4.58
N GLY A 162 10.80 -5.52 -4.05
CA GLY A 162 10.48 -6.90 -3.65
C GLY A 162 10.48 -7.88 -4.82
N LEU A 163 10.02 -7.46 -6.01
CA LEU A 163 10.10 -8.24 -7.24
C LEU A 163 11.54 -8.41 -7.70
N ALA A 164 12.36 -7.35 -7.63
CA ALA A 164 13.78 -7.43 -7.98
C ALA A 164 14.51 -8.41 -7.06
N LEU A 165 14.29 -8.31 -5.74
CA LEU A 165 14.87 -9.26 -4.77
C LEU A 165 14.40 -10.70 -5.06
N TRP A 166 13.13 -10.90 -5.32
CA TRP A 166 12.60 -12.22 -5.62
C TRP A 166 13.20 -12.80 -6.90
N GLY A 167 13.34 -12.00 -7.95
CA GLY A 167 14.03 -12.42 -9.18
C GLY A 167 15.51 -12.77 -8.96
N LEU A 168 16.19 -12.10 -8.03
CA LEU A 168 17.58 -12.38 -7.69
C LEU A 168 17.76 -13.61 -6.80
N THR A 169 16.77 -13.93 -5.96
CA THR A 169 16.86 -15.02 -4.97
C THR A 169 16.05 -16.26 -5.37
N GLY A 170 15.09 -16.12 -6.29
CA GLY A 170 14.05 -17.11 -6.57
C GLY A 170 14.43 -18.22 -7.52
N ASP A 171 15.64 -18.27 -8.09
CA ASP A 171 16.03 -19.36 -8.99
C ASP A 171 17.45 -19.82 -8.70
N THR A 172 17.57 -20.82 -7.81
CA THR A 172 18.85 -21.47 -7.50
C THR A 172 19.40 -22.32 -8.66
N ASN A 173 18.66 -22.43 -9.78
CA ASN A 173 19.04 -23.23 -10.96
C ASN A 173 19.47 -22.39 -12.18
N VAL A 174 19.48 -21.05 -12.10
CA VAL A 174 20.09 -20.24 -13.16
C VAL A 174 21.59 -20.19 -12.91
N PRO A 175 22.43 -20.62 -13.87
CA PRO A 175 23.86 -20.55 -13.69
C PRO A 175 24.27 -19.10 -13.42
N LYS A 176 24.97 -18.88 -12.31
CA LYS A 176 25.43 -17.54 -11.83
C LYS A 176 26.35 -16.77 -12.78
N ARG A 177 26.55 -17.25 -13.99
CA ARG A 177 27.30 -16.59 -15.06
C ARG A 177 26.36 -15.73 -15.89
N GLY A 178 26.30 -14.45 -15.62
CA GLY A 178 25.69 -13.46 -16.51
C GLY A 178 24.64 -12.53 -15.92
N LEU A 179 24.16 -12.70 -14.68
CA LEU A 179 23.13 -11.80 -14.13
C LEU A 179 23.63 -10.34 -13.98
N GLY A 180 24.87 -10.13 -13.56
CA GLY A 180 25.44 -8.78 -13.45
C GLY A 180 25.51 -8.06 -14.81
N THR A 181 25.83 -8.79 -15.87
CA THR A 181 25.89 -8.25 -17.25
C THR A 181 24.51 -8.07 -17.89
N ALA A 182 23.53 -8.89 -17.55
CA ALA A 182 22.18 -8.76 -18.07
C ALA A 182 21.44 -7.57 -17.43
N VAL A 183 21.61 -7.36 -16.13
CA VAL A 183 21.04 -6.21 -15.41
C VAL A 183 21.71 -4.91 -15.86
N SER A 184 23.04 -4.87 -15.99
CA SER A 184 23.76 -3.70 -16.53
C SER A 184 23.28 -3.34 -17.94
N LYS A 185 23.20 -4.32 -18.86
CA LYS A 185 22.73 -4.10 -20.23
C LYS A 185 21.27 -3.64 -20.30
N PHE A 186 20.41 -4.13 -19.40
CA PHE A 186 19.03 -3.68 -19.31
C PHE A 186 18.93 -2.20 -18.91
N PHE A 187 19.74 -1.77 -17.94
CA PHE A 187 19.78 -0.36 -17.53
C PHE A 187 20.48 0.55 -18.54
N GLU A 188 21.53 0.07 -19.23
CA GLU A 188 22.18 0.84 -20.31
C GLU A 188 21.26 1.14 -21.48
N GLN A 189 20.21 0.34 -21.70
CA GLN A 189 19.21 0.54 -22.76
C GLN A 189 18.20 1.66 -22.45
N PHE A 190 18.14 2.13 -21.18
CA PHE A 190 17.22 3.16 -20.70
C PHE A 190 17.91 4.44 -20.24
N LEU A 191 19.24 4.49 -20.28
CA LEU A 191 20.00 5.73 -20.03
C LEU A 191 20.31 6.38 -21.37
N PRO A 192 19.98 7.70 -21.52
CA PRO A 192 20.29 8.46 -22.71
C PRO A 192 21.80 8.65 -22.90
#